data_a8cf50ffafa86c1275bb214a8632461c
#
_entry.id   a8cf50ffafa86c1275bb214a8632461c
#
_cell.length_a   1.000
_cell.length_b   1.000
_cell.length_c   1.000
_cell.angle_alpha   90.00
_cell.angle_beta   90.00
_cell.angle_gamma   90.00
#
_symmetry.space_group_name_H-M   'P 1'
#
loop_
_entity.id
_entity.type
_entity.pdbx_description
1 polymer ?
#
loop_
_entity_poly.entity_id
_entity_poly.type
_entity_poly.pdbx_seq_one_letter_code
_entity_poly.pdbx_strand_id
1 'polypeptide(L)'
;MRKNPAVLFLVSLFLFGVFSCHTPYQSQSLQYKTYRINESQQKDSLMLGLLKLYSENVNNTMNDVVGVAEISLDKKTPECTLGNFMVDAFFTMAEEKYKTKVDAAFLNFGGMRLTQLPAGNVTNGKIFELMPFDNLLILQKLKGDILQKFLDLTASKGGWPVAGITMQIKDKKAVNVMIGGKPLDFNATYTTVNSDFVANGGDNADMLRSVPQITNGYLMRDAIFDYIKKLKSQGKNISAKIENRVTNAE
;
A
#
# COMPACT_ATOMS: atom_id res chain seq x y z
N MET A 1 -55.42 3.80 -61.69
CA MET A 1 -54.38 4.30 -60.77
C MET A 1 -53.03 4.26 -61.49
N ARG A 2 -52.44 5.39 -61.89
CA ARG A 2 -51.12 5.45 -62.56
C ARG A 2 -50.07 5.23 -61.48
N LYS A 3 -49.36 4.12 -61.52
CA LYS A 3 -48.20 3.85 -60.63
C LYS A 3 -47.07 4.78 -61.02
N ASN A 4 -46.73 5.66 -60.14
CA ASN A 4 -45.69 6.70 -60.38
C ASN A 4 -44.32 6.05 -60.37
N PRO A 5 -43.59 5.99 -61.53
CA PRO A 5 -42.32 5.23 -61.63
C PRO A 5 -41.24 5.83 -60.73
N ALA A 6 -41.33 7.10 -60.39
CA ALA A 6 -40.40 7.78 -59.47
C ALA A 6 -40.51 7.25 -58.05
N VAL A 7 -41.70 6.87 -57.58
CA VAL A 7 -41.89 6.32 -56.21
C VAL A 7 -41.31 4.90 -56.15
N LEU A 8 -41.47 4.12 -57.24
CA LEU A 8 -40.89 2.77 -57.31
C LEU A 8 -39.33 2.80 -57.30
N PHE A 9 -38.77 3.80 -57.98
CA PHE A 9 -37.32 3.99 -58.03
C PHE A 9 -36.73 4.45 -56.66
N LEU A 10 -37.41 5.34 -55.95
CA LEU A 10 -37.06 5.77 -54.59
C LEU A 10 -37.17 4.66 -53.58
N VAL A 11 -38.21 3.80 -53.64
CA VAL A 11 -38.34 2.65 -52.76
C VAL A 11 -37.26 1.58 -53.06
N SER A 12 -36.89 1.38 -54.32
CA SER A 12 -35.80 0.47 -54.67
C SER A 12 -34.44 0.99 -54.16
N LEU A 13 -34.18 2.30 -54.25
CA LEU A 13 -32.93 2.92 -53.75
C LEU A 13 -32.83 2.80 -52.22
N PHE A 14 -33.96 2.91 -51.52
CA PHE A 14 -34.04 2.75 -50.06
C PHE A 14 -33.80 1.30 -49.62
N LEU A 15 -34.31 0.33 -50.38
CA LEU A 15 -34.10 -1.10 -50.09
C LEU A 15 -32.64 -1.54 -50.29
N PHE A 16 -31.88 -0.94 -51.23
CA PHE A 16 -30.46 -1.22 -51.39
C PHE A 16 -29.58 -0.59 -50.25
N GLY A 17 -30.03 0.48 -49.62
CA GLY A 17 -29.29 1.16 -48.54
C GLY A 17 -29.28 0.41 -47.20
N VAL A 18 -30.24 -0.54 -46.98
CA VAL A 18 -30.32 -1.27 -45.69
C VAL A 18 -29.50 -2.57 -45.65
N PHE A 19 -28.90 -3.00 -46.77
CA PHE A 19 -27.98 -4.13 -46.79
C PHE A 19 -26.52 -3.69 -46.63
N SER A 20 -26.22 -2.84 -45.63
CA SER A 20 -24.86 -2.61 -45.19
C SER A 20 -24.43 -3.83 -44.37
N CYS A 21 -23.78 -4.79 -44.98
CA CYS A 21 -23.13 -5.89 -44.29
C CYS A 21 -22.06 -5.32 -43.39
N HIS A 22 -22.39 -5.16 -42.11
CA HIS A 22 -21.39 -4.92 -41.07
C HIS A 22 -20.73 -6.26 -40.75
N THR A 23 -19.61 -6.57 -41.42
CA THR A 23 -18.78 -7.71 -41.03
C THR A 23 -18.09 -7.33 -39.72
N PRO A 24 -18.43 -7.94 -38.57
CA PRO A 24 -17.71 -7.68 -37.35
C PRO A 24 -16.24 -8.11 -37.54
N TYR A 25 -15.32 -7.20 -37.27
CA TYR A 25 -13.88 -7.50 -37.25
C TYR A 25 -13.64 -8.51 -36.14
N GLN A 26 -13.47 -9.79 -36.47
CA GLN A 26 -13.08 -10.84 -35.52
C GLN A 26 -11.64 -11.22 -35.80
N SER A 27 -10.82 -11.21 -34.76
CA SER A 27 -9.47 -11.76 -34.84
C SER A 27 -9.53 -13.25 -35.16
N GLN A 28 -9.03 -13.66 -36.31
CA GLN A 28 -9.06 -15.07 -36.72
C GLN A 28 -8.01 -15.93 -36.01
N SER A 29 -6.93 -15.33 -35.54
CA SER A 29 -5.96 -16.01 -34.69
C SER A 29 -5.17 -15.01 -33.87
N LEU A 30 -4.82 -15.41 -32.65
CA LEU A 30 -3.92 -14.70 -31.77
C LEU A 30 -2.69 -15.60 -31.53
N GLN A 31 -1.52 -15.16 -31.99
CA GLN A 31 -0.27 -15.87 -31.71
C GLN A 31 0.46 -15.17 -30.57
N TYR A 32 0.68 -15.89 -29.49
CA TYR A 32 1.49 -15.43 -28.38
C TYR A 32 2.89 -15.98 -28.49
N LYS A 33 3.88 -15.12 -28.38
CA LYS A 33 5.28 -15.52 -28.23
C LYS A 33 5.83 -14.94 -26.92
N THR A 34 6.23 -15.82 -26.03
CA THR A 34 6.84 -15.43 -24.77
C THR A 34 8.35 -15.26 -25.00
N TYR A 35 8.87 -14.10 -24.65
CA TYR A 35 10.30 -13.82 -24.67
C TYR A 35 10.80 -13.75 -23.22
N ARG A 36 11.78 -14.58 -22.91
CA ARG A 36 12.44 -14.51 -21.60
C ARG A 36 13.59 -13.49 -21.71
N ILE A 37 13.50 -12.44 -20.89
CA ILE A 37 14.62 -11.50 -20.74
C ILE A 37 15.60 -12.15 -19.76
N ASN A 38 16.83 -12.39 -20.23
CA ASN A 38 17.93 -12.94 -19.45
C ASN A 38 19.24 -12.25 -19.85
N GLU A 39 20.32 -12.57 -19.17
CA GLU A 39 21.63 -11.95 -19.38
C GLU A 39 22.25 -12.19 -20.79
N SER A 40 21.76 -13.21 -21.50
CA SER A 40 22.23 -13.52 -22.87
C SER A 40 21.62 -12.62 -23.95
N GLN A 41 20.61 -11.80 -23.61
CA GLN A 41 20.03 -10.87 -24.57
C GLN A 41 21.00 -9.73 -24.88
N GLN A 42 21.02 -9.34 -26.17
CA GLN A 42 21.87 -8.24 -26.62
C GLN A 42 21.47 -6.95 -25.85
N LYS A 43 22.46 -6.32 -25.22
CA LYS A 43 22.27 -5.06 -24.51
C LYS A 43 22.36 -3.90 -25.50
N ASP A 44 21.45 -2.94 -25.37
CA ASP A 44 21.51 -1.70 -26.12
C ASP A 44 22.65 -0.82 -25.56
N SER A 45 23.71 -0.68 -26.34
CA SER A 45 24.90 0.06 -25.93
C SER A 45 24.66 1.57 -25.77
N LEU A 46 23.73 2.15 -26.56
CA LEU A 46 23.38 3.56 -26.46
C LEU A 46 22.65 3.81 -25.15
N MET A 47 21.66 2.97 -24.84
CA MET A 47 20.91 3.06 -23.59
C MET A 47 21.81 2.82 -22.38
N LEU A 48 22.71 1.85 -22.44
CA LEU A 48 23.71 1.62 -21.38
C LEU A 48 24.61 2.84 -21.16
N GLY A 49 25.04 3.49 -22.25
CA GLY A 49 25.84 4.72 -22.15
C GLY A 49 25.10 5.87 -21.46
N LEU A 50 23.81 6.06 -21.78
CA LEU A 50 22.96 7.05 -21.13
C LEU A 50 22.73 6.72 -19.64
N LEU A 51 22.43 5.47 -19.34
CA LEU A 51 22.18 5.03 -17.98
C LEU A 51 23.43 5.11 -17.10
N LYS A 52 24.63 4.89 -17.67
CA LYS A 52 25.89 4.91 -16.91
C LYS A 52 26.14 6.26 -16.23
N LEU A 53 25.74 7.37 -16.84
CA LEU A 53 25.91 8.71 -16.29
C LEU A 53 25.19 8.90 -14.93
N TYR A 54 24.09 8.15 -14.72
CA TYR A 54 23.25 8.24 -13.54
C TYR A 54 23.43 7.04 -12.60
N SER A 55 23.68 5.84 -13.16
CA SER A 55 23.65 4.59 -12.42
C SER A 55 24.74 4.49 -11.35
N GLU A 56 25.92 5.06 -11.55
CA GLU A 56 27.03 4.97 -10.58
C GLU A 56 26.66 5.67 -9.26
N ASN A 57 26.15 6.91 -9.34
CA ASN A 57 25.76 7.66 -8.16
C ASN A 57 24.53 7.04 -7.47
N VAL A 58 23.52 6.66 -8.24
CA VAL A 58 22.32 6.02 -7.71
C VAL A 58 22.66 4.69 -7.05
N ASN A 59 23.44 3.83 -7.72
CA ASN A 59 23.81 2.53 -7.17
C ASN A 59 24.64 2.65 -5.90
N ASN A 60 25.58 3.59 -5.82
CA ASN A 60 26.37 3.81 -4.61
C ASN A 60 25.43 4.15 -3.44
N THR A 61 24.55 5.16 -3.60
CA THR A 61 23.60 5.55 -2.55
C THR A 61 22.65 4.42 -2.19
N MET A 62 22.13 3.68 -3.18
CA MET A 62 21.16 2.60 -2.93
C MET A 62 21.79 1.39 -2.23
N ASN A 63 23.10 1.18 -2.38
CA ASN A 63 23.82 0.08 -1.74
C ASN A 63 24.32 0.41 -0.33
N ASP A 64 24.22 1.66 0.13
CA ASP A 64 24.60 2.02 1.48
C ASP A 64 23.79 1.26 2.52
N VAL A 65 24.49 0.64 3.48
CA VAL A 65 23.86 -0.13 4.55
C VAL A 65 23.37 0.81 5.65
N VAL A 66 22.05 0.82 5.86
CA VAL A 66 21.38 1.65 6.86
C VAL A 66 21.20 0.94 8.20
N GLY A 67 21.12 -0.39 8.18
CA GLY A 67 20.93 -1.22 9.38
C GLY A 67 21.18 -2.68 9.13
N VAL A 68 20.98 -3.49 10.16
CA VAL A 68 21.10 -4.96 10.09
C VAL A 68 19.80 -5.56 10.63
N ALA A 69 19.18 -6.47 9.88
CA ALA A 69 18.07 -7.28 10.34
C ALA A 69 18.59 -8.53 11.03
N GLU A 70 18.23 -8.75 12.31
CA GLU A 70 18.65 -9.93 13.09
C GLU A 70 18.04 -11.21 12.56
N ILE A 71 16.79 -11.10 12.11
CA ILE A 71 16.00 -12.20 11.56
C ILE A 71 15.32 -11.75 10.29
N SER A 72 14.88 -12.70 9.49
CA SER A 72 13.98 -12.44 8.38
C SER A 72 12.63 -11.94 8.90
N LEU A 73 12.12 -10.84 8.36
CA LEU A 73 10.81 -10.31 8.67
C LEU A 73 9.85 -10.60 7.52
N ASP A 74 8.78 -11.33 7.82
CA ASP A 74 7.83 -11.81 6.81
C ASP A 74 6.55 -11.00 6.79
N LYS A 75 5.92 -10.93 5.61
CA LYS A 75 4.61 -10.33 5.37
C LYS A 75 3.54 -11.41 5.31
N LYS A 76 2.55 -11.36 6.21
CA LYS A 76 1.37 -12.23 6.21
C LYS A 76 0.22 -11.59 7.00
N THR A 77 -0.97 -12.17 6.93
CA THR A 77 -2.15 -11.83 7.74
C THR A 77 -2.40 -12.90 8.80
N PRO A 78 -3.08 -12.59 9.91
CA PRO A 78 -3.59 -11.29 10.31
C PRO A 78 -2.52 -10.36 10.89
N GLU A 79 -1.41 -10.87 11.37
CA GLU A 79 -0.25 -10.17 11.95
C GLU A 79 1.04 -10.69 11.32
N CYS A 80 2.05 -9.83 11.19
CA CYS A 80 3.34 -10.23 10.65
C CYS A 80 4.49 -9.40 11.21
N THR A 81 5.68 -10.01 11.24
CA THR A 81 6.88 -9.37 11.77
C THR A 81 7.30 -8.14 10.96
N LEU A 82 7.21 -8.20 9.63
CA LEU A 82 7.51 -7.05 8.77
C LEU A 82 6.54 -5.89 9.03
N GLY A 83 5.25 -6.20 9.14
CA GLY A 83 4.22 -5.21 9.46
C GLY A 83 4.44 -4.58 10.83
N ASN A 84 4.73 -5.38 11.86
CA ASN A 84 4.98 -4.90 13.21
C ASN A 84 6.19 -3.94 13.24
N PHE A 85 7.30 -4.31 12.59
CA PHE A 85 8.46 -3.43 12.45
C PHE A 85 8.09 -2.06 11.83
N MET A 86 7.34 -2.08 10.73
CA MET A 86 6.99 -0.84 10.02
C MET A 86 6.03 0.04 10.81
N VAL A 87 5.00 -0.54 11.43
CA VAL A 87 4.05 0.27 12.21
C VAL A 87 4.66 0.79 13.52
N ASP A 88 5.61 0.06 14.10
CA ASP A 88 6.37 0.54 15.28
C ASP A 88 7.26 1.72 14.88
N ALA A 89 7.84 1.71 13.68
CA ALA A 89 8.55 2.85 13.13
C ALA A 89 7.61 4.06 12.99
N PHE A 90 6.44 3.88 12.40
CA PHE A 90 5.48 4.97 12.21
C PHE A 90 4.95 5.51 13.54
N PHE A 91 4.62 4.64 14.47
CA PHE A 91 4.15 5.03 15.80
C PHE A 91 5.20 5.86 16.53
N THR A 92 6.42 5.33 16.64
CA THR A 92 7.53 5.97 17.36
C THR A 92 7.93 7.30 16.74
N MET A 93 8.10 7.30 15.40
CA MET A 93 8.57 8.51 14.73
C MET A 93 7.49 9.58 14.61
N ALA A 94 6.20 9.20 14.56
CA ALA A 94 5.12 10.17 14.64
C ALA A 94 5.11 10.90 15.99
N GLU A 95 5.25 10.19 17.11
CA GLU A 95 5.34 10.84 18.44
C GLU A 95 6.49 11.85 18.50
N GLU A 96 7.65 11.50 17.96
CA GLU A 96 8.83 12.38 17.96
C GLU A 96 8.66 13.60 17.05
N LYS A 97 8.19 13.37 15.81
CA LYS A 97 8.09 14.44 14.80
C LYS A 97 6.94 15.41 15.05
N TYR A 98 5.82 14.92 15.57
CA TYR A 98 4.64 15.74 15.86
C TYR A 98 4.60 16.20 17.32
N LYS A 99 5.51 15.73 18.17
CA LYS A 99 5.58 16.04 19.61
C LYS A 99 4.22 15.87 20.31
N THR A 100 3.54 14.80 19.97
CA THR A 100 2.22 14.48 20.51
C THR A 100 2.12 12.99 20.79
N LYS A 101 1.31 12.64 21.77
CA LYS A 101 1.00 11.25 22.06
C LYS A 101 0.20 10.66 20.91
N VAL A 102 0.59 9.48 20.47
CA VAL A 102 -0.14 8.65 19.51
C VAL A 102 -0.80 7.50 20.26
N ASP A 103 -2.05 7.21 19.93
CA ASP A 103 -2.78 6.09 20.52
C ASP A 103 -2.72 4.84 19.64
N ALA A 104 -2.63 5.02 18.31
CA ALA A 104 -2.53 3.92 17.35
C ALA A 104 -1.85 4.31 16.05
N ALA A 105 -1.16 3.35 15.41
CA ALA A 105 -0.65 3.49 14.05
C ALA A 105 -1.10 2.31 13.19
N PHE A 106 -1.29 2.57 11.89
CA PHE A 106 -1.77 1.61 10.91
C PHE A 106 -0.92 1.62 9.65
N LEU A 107 -0.83 0.47 9.01
CA LEU A 107 -0.26 0.32 7.68
C LEU A 107 -1.18 -0.57 6.84
N ASN A 108 -1.65 -0.07 5.70
CA ASN A 108 -2.39 -0.90 4.77
C ASN A 108 -1.48 -1.99 4.18
N PHE A 109 -2.05 -3.19 4.00
CA PHE A 109 -1.29 -4.35 3.58
C PHE A 109 -0.57 -4.13 2.23
N GLY A 110 -1.19 -3.38 1.31
CA GLY A 110 -0.60 -2.98 0.03
C GLY A 110 0.60 -2.03 0.15
N GLY A 111 0.73 -1.31 1.26
CA GLY A 111 1.86 -0.41 1.53
C GLY A 111 3.20 -1.12 1.72
N MET A 112 3.17 -2.40 2.10
CA MET A 112 4.36 -3.28 2.13
C MET A 112 4.56 -3.92 0.76
N ARG A 113 5.59 -3.54 0.01
CA ARG A 113 5.81 -4.05 -1.36
C ARG A 113 6.68 -5.31 -1.42
N LEU A 114 7.47 -5.57 -0.38
CA LEU A 114 8.21 -6.82 -0.25
C LEU A 114 7.38 -7.86 0.53
N THR A 115 7.54 -9.13 0.17
CA THR A 115 6.96 -10.25 0.92
C THR A 115 7.81 -10.64 2.13
N GLN A 116 9.10 -10.26 2.10
CA GLN A 116 10.07 -10.53 3.15
C GLN A 116 11.18 -9.48 3.13
N LEU A 117 11.65 -9.08 4.31
CA LEU A 117 12.93 -8.40 4.50
C LEU A 117 13.91 -9.43 5.05
N PRO A 118 14.91 -9.90 4.26
CA PRO A 118 15.84 -10.94 4.69
C PRO A 118 16.71 -10.51 5.87
N ALA A 119 17.17 -11.48 6.67
CA ALA A 119 18.20 -11.25 7.67
C ALA A 119 19.51 -10.75 7.04
N GLY A 120 20.27 -9.95 7.77
CA GLY A 120 21.55 -9.39 7.33
C GLY A 120 21.48 -7.90 7.00
N ASN A 121 22.35 -7.43 6.15
CA ASN A 121 22.48 -6.02 5.82
C ASN A 121 21.23 -5.50 5.09
N VAL A 122 20.68 -4.41 5.60
CA VAL A 122 19.56 -3.68 5.00
C VAL A 122 20.11 -2.41 4.38
N THR A 123 19.91 -2.25 3.07
CA THR A 123 20.40 -1.10 2.31
C THR A 123 19.31 -0.05 2.08
N ASN A 124 19.71 1.16 1.67
CA ASN A 124 18.77 2.20 1.21
C ASN A 124 17.82 1.63 0.14
N GLY A 125 18.38 0.97 -0.89
CA GLY A 125 17.60 0.37 -1.96
C GLY A 125 16.54 -0.61 -1.44
N LYS A 126 16.89 -1.41 -0.42
CA LYS A 126 15.93 -2.36 0.17
C LYS A 126 14.75 -1.66 0.86
N ILE A 127 14.98 -0.50 1.48
CA ILE A 127 13.88 0.31 2.06
C ILE A 127 13.04 0.96 0.96
N PHE A 128 13.66 1.44 -0.15
CA PHE A 128 12.92 1.92 -1.31
C PHE A 128 12.09 0.82 -1.99
N GLU A 129 12.61 -0.42 -2.08
CA GLU A 129 11.82 -1.56 -2.57
C GLU A 129 10.66 -1.90 -1.63
N LEU A 130 10.87 -1.80 -0.32
CA LEU A 130 9.83 -2.08 0.69
C LEU A 130 8.70 -1.05 0.65
N MET A 131 9.05 0.24 0.52
CA MET A 131 8.10 1.35 0.49
C MET A 131 8.50 2.39 -0.59
N PRO A 132 8.16 2.13 -1.88
CA PRO A 132 8.55 2.99 -3.00
C PRO A 132 7.72 4.27 -3.13
N PHE A 133 6.70 4.45 -2.29
CA PHE A 133 5.76 5.57 -2.38
C PHE A 133 6.23 6.77 -1.58
N ASP A 134 5.88 7.97 -2.04
CA ASP A 134 6.08 9.23 -1.32
C ASP A 134 4.87 9.60 -0.46
N ASN A 135 4.24 8.58 0.16
CA ASN A 135 3.12 8.79 1.06
C ASN A 135 3.57 9.54 2.32
N LEU A 136 2.75 10.49 2.72
CA LEU A 136 2.97 11.25 3.95
C LEU A 136 2.48 10.46 5.17
N LEU A 137 3.26 10.52 6.23
CA LEU A 137 2.84 10.10 7.56
C LEU A 137 1.98 11.20 8.17
N ILE A 138 0.71 10.92 8.40
CA ILE A 138 -0.23 11.90 8.91
C ILE A 138 -0.87 11.47 10.22
N LEU A 139 -1.35 12.45 10.98
CA LEU A 139 -2.19 12.23 12.16
C LEU A 139 -3.63 12.56 11.84
N GLN A 140 -4.55 11.76 12.36
CA GLN A 140 -5.98 12.03 12.43
C GLN A 140 -6.50 11.79 13.85
N LYS A 141 -7.41 12.64 14.30
CA LYS A 141 -8.13 12.46 15.58
C LYS A 141 -9.46 11.76 15.29
N LEU A 142 -9.51 10.46 15.52
CA LEU A 142 -10.69 9.64 15.24
C LEU A 142 -11.53 9.47 16.49
N LYS A 143 -12.84 9.72 16.41
CA LYS A 143 -13.79 9.26 17.42
C LYS A 143 -13.82 7.73 17.43
N GLY A 144 -14.10 7.15 18.60
CA GLY A 144 -14.08 5.71 18.77
C GLY A 144 -15.04 4.96 17.85
N ASP A 145 -16.18 5.53 17.51
CA ASP A 145 -17.13 4.95 16.56
C ASP A 145 -16.57 4.93 15.12
N ILE A 146 -15.85 5.98 14.70
CA ILE A 146 -15.15 6.04 13.41
C ILE A 146 -13.98 5.04 13.40
N LEU A 147 -13.22 4.99 14.50
CA LEU A 147 -12.11 4.05 14.64
C LEU A 147 -12.61 2.60 14.57
N GLN A 148 -13.73 2.26 15.22
CA GLN A 148 -14.32 0.92 15.10
C GLN A 148 -14.69 0.57 13.66
N LYS A 149 -15.32 1.49 12.91
CA LYS A 149 -15.63 1.28 11.49
C LYS A 149 -14.36 1.02 10.65
N PHE A 150 -13.30 1.76 10.96
CA PHE A 150 -12.02 1.57 10.29
C PHE A 150 -11.39 0.22 10.66
N LEU A 151 -11.43 -0.19 11.92
CA LEU A 151 -10.96 -1.51 12.37
C LEU A 151 -11.78 -2.65 11.75
N ASP A 152 -13.10 -2.49 11.60
CA ASP A 152 -13.96 -3.46 10.90
C ASP A 152 -13.54 -3.60 9.42
N LEU A 153 -13.19 -2.49 8.76
CA LEU A 153 -12.64 -2.53 7.41
C LEU A 153 -11.33 -3.32 7.38
N THR A 154 -10.40 -3.06 8.30
CA THR A 154 -9.11 -3.79 8.35
C THR A 154 -9.33 -5.28 8.61
N ALA A 155 -10.25 -5.63 9.51
CA ALA A 155 -10.63 -7.00 9.82
C ALA A 155 -11.26 -7.71 8.59
N SER A 156 -12.10 -7.01 7.83
CA SER A 156 -12.71 -7.55 6.61
C SER A 156 -11.69 -7.93 5.53
N LYS A 157 -10.50 -7.31 5.57
CA LYS A 157 -9.36 -7.58 4.68
C LYS A 157 -8.36 -8.59 5.25
N GLY A 158 -8.70 -9.24 6.37
CA GLY A 158 -7.85 -10.26 7.02
C GLY A 158 -6.84 -9.71 8.01
N GLY A 159 -6.94 -8.43 8.37
CA GLY A 159 -6.05 -7.75 9.31
C GLY A 159 -4.99 -6.89 8.62
N TRP A 160 -4.75 -5.72 9.17
CA TRP A 160 -3.61 -4.86 8.81
C TRP A 160 -2.62 -4.79 9.98
N PRO A 161 -1.34 -4.50 9.71
CA PRO A 161 -0.39 -4.17 10.77
C PRO A 161 -0.86 -2.97 11.60
N VAL A 162 -0.77 -3.12 12.92
CA VAL A 162 -1.18 -2.09 13.89
C VAL A 162 -0.15 -1.95 15.01
N ALA A 163 -0.01 -0.73 15.56
CA ALA A 163 0.68 -0.47 16.80
C ALA A 163 -0.24 0.29 17.76
N GLY A 164 -0.07 0.09 19.07
CA GLY A 164 -0.91 0.70 20.11
C GLY A 164 -2.29 0.04 20.29
N ILE A 165 -2.64 -0.94 19.44
CA ILE A 165 -3.93 -1.66 19.45
C ILE A 165 -3.70 -3.16 19.57
N THR A 166 -4.63 -3.85 20.24
CA THR A 166 -4.86 -5.28 20.05
C THR A 166 -6.32 -5.52 19.69
N MET A 167 -6.60 -6.47 18.79
CA MET A 167 -7.96 -6.83 18.39
C MET A 167 -8.04 -8.27 17.93
N GLN A 168 -9.26 -8.81 17.90
CA GLN A 168 -9.55 -10.09 17.28
C GLN A 168 -10.46 -9.90 16.07
N ILE A 169 -10.32 -10.77 15.08
CA ILE A 169 -11.18 -10.82 13.90
C ILE A 169 -12.22 -11.92 14.09
N LYS A 170 -13.49 -11.54 14.08
CA LYS A 170 -14.63 -12.46 14.07
C LYS A 170 -15.64 -12.01 13.02
N ASP A 171 -16.05 -12.91 12.14
CA ASP A 171 -17.02 -12.64 11.06
C ASP A 171 -16.68 -11.37 10.24
N LYS A 172 -15.37 -11.19 9.94
CA LYS A 172 -14.82 -10.02 9.22
C LYS A 172 -15.00 -8.68 9.95
N LYS A 173 -15.19 -8.71 11.27
CA LYS A 173 -15.27 -7.53 12.14
C LYS A 173 -14.19 -7.56 13.19
N ALA A 174 -13.81 -6.37 13.65
CA ALA A 174 -12.90 -6.22 14.78
C ALA A 174 -13.68 -6.32 16.09
N VAL A 175 -13.33 -7.29 16.92
CA VAL A 175 -13.91 -7.51 18.25
C VAL A 175 -12.81 -7.48 19.30
N ASN A 176 -13.19 -7.31 20.57
CA ASN A 176 -12.25 -7.26 21.70
C ASN A 176 -11.12 -6.25 21.49
N VAL A 177 -11.47 -5.08 20.94
CA VAL A 177 -10.52 -4.02 20.64
C VAL A 177 -10.03 -3.38 21.91
N MET A 178 -8.70 -3.34 22.07
CA MET A 178 -8.02 -2.66 23.16
C MET A 178 -7.07 -1.61 22.62
N ILE A 179 -7.04 -0.42 23.20
CA ILE A 179 -6.14 0.68 22.84
C ILE A 179 -5.36 1.09 24.09
N GLY A 180 -4.04 0.99 24.02
CA GLY A 180 -3.20 1.24 25.20
C GLY A 180 -3.57 0.35 26.38
N GLY A 181 -4.05 -0.88 26.15
CA GLY A 181 -4.46 -1.84 27.16
C GLY A 181 -5.86 -1.60 27.75
N LYS A 182 -6.65 -0.66 27.22
CA LYS A 182 -8.03 -0.37 27.67
C LYS A 182 -9.02 -0.69 26.54
N PRO A 183 -10.24 -1.16 26.86
CA PRO A 183 -11.28 -1.35 25.85
C PRO A 183 -11.53 -0.06 25.06
N LEU A 184 -11.82 -0.21 23.76
CA LEU A 184 -12.21 0.91 22.91
C LEU A 184 -13.46 1.61 23.47
N ASP A 185 -13.34 2.90 23.74
CA ASP A 185 -14.46 3.76 24.11
C ASP A 185 -14.98 4.50 22.86
N PHE A 186 -16.21 4.23 22.46
CA PHE A 186 -16.85 4.84 21.27
C PHE A 186 -16.99 6.37 21.38
N ASN A 187 -17.01 6.93 22.59
CA ASN A 187 -17.15 8.36 22.85
C ASN A 187 -15.79 9.08 22.95
N ALA A 188 -14.72 8.35 23.16
CA ALA A 188 -13.37 8.91 23.23
C ALA A 188 -12.85 9.31 21.83
N THR A 189 -11.82 10.15 21.83
CA THR A 189 -11.09 10.52 20.61
C THR A 189 -9.66 10.02 20.71
N TYR A 190 -9.19 9.35 19.66
CA TYR A 190 -7.88 8.73 19.58
C TYR A 190 -7.03 9.43 18.51
N THR A 191 -5.79 9.72 18.83
CA THR A 191 -4.82 10.23 17.88
C THR A 191 -4.20 9.05 17.12
N THR A 192 -4.49 8.95 15.85
CA THR A 192 -4.05 7.83 15.01
C THR A 192 -3.07 8.29 13.93
N VAL A 193 -2.18 7.38 13.53
CA VAL A 193 -1.20 7.56 12.47
C VAL A 193 -1.55 6.68 11.27
N ASN A 194 -1.53 7.28 10.09
CA ASN A 194 -1.86 6.65 8.81
C ASN A 194 -1.02 7.23 7.69
N SER A 195 -1.12 6.62 6.49
CA SER A 195 -0.73 7.30 5.26
C SER A 195 -1.80 8.30 4.82
N ASP A 196 -1.37 9.36 4.14
CA ASP A 196 -2.27 10.27 3.40
C ASP A 196 -3.15 9.51 2.40
N PHE A 197 -2.63 8.46 1.75
CA PHE A 197 -3.41 7.59 0.87
C PHE A 197 -4.63 6.99 1.58
N VAL A 198 -4.44 6.38 2.75
CA VAL A 198 -5.54 5.76 3.53
C VAL A 198 -6.48 6.84 4.08
N ALA A 199 -5.94 7.94 4.59
CA ALA A 199 -6.73 9.06 5.11
C ALA A 199 -7.62 9.71 4.04
N ASN A 200 -7.19 9.70 2.78
CA ASN A 200 -7.97 10.15 1.63
C ASN A 200 -8.92 9.08 1.07
N GLY A 201 -9.18 8.00 1.83
CA GLY A 201 -10.12 6.94 1.47
C GLY A 201 -9.53 5.82 0.63
N GLY A 202 -8.20 5.75 0.53
CA GLY A 202 -7.52 4.61 -0.09
C GLY A 202 -7.90 3.30 0.58
N ASP A 203 -7.88 2.20 -0.17
CA ASP A 203 -8.29 0.87 0.30
C ASP A 203 -9.71 0.81 0.90
N ASN A 204 -10.63 1.68 0.44
CA ASN A 204 -12.03 1.81 0.87
C ASN A 204 -12.18 2.42 2.28
N ALA A 205 -11.20 3.16 2.77
CA ALA A 205 -11.25 3.86 4.06
C ALA A 205 -12.05 5.18 3.99
N ASP A 206 -13.18 5.22 3.28
CA ASP A 206 -13.97 6.43 3.02
C ASP A 206 -14.41 7.15 4.30
N MET A 207 -14.57 6.42 5.42
CA MET A 207 -14.91 7.00 6.72
C MET A 207 -13.86 7.98 7.26
N LEU A 208 -12.63 7.93 6.73
CA LEU A 208 -11.52 8.79 7.16
C LEU A 208 -11.44 10.11 6.38
N ARG A 209 -12.04 10.20 5.19
CA ARG A 209 -11.90 11.37 4.28
C ARG A 209 -12.31 12.69 4.90
N SER A 210 -13.36 12.68 5.72
CA SER A 210 -13.90 13.90 6.36
C SER A 210 -13.18 14.28 7.64
N VAL A 211 -12.27 13.43 8.13
CA VAL A 211 -11.51 13.71 9.35
C VAL A 211 -10.30 14.58 9.02
N PRO A 212 -10.12 15.74 9.68
CA PRO A 212 -8.97 16.60 9.43
C PRO A 212 -7.64 15.88 9.57
N GLN A 213 -6.73 16.13 8.63
CA GLN A 213 -5.39 15.57 8.60
C GLN A 213 -4.38 16.61 9.13
N ILE A 214 -3.46 16.14 9.97
CA ILE A 214 -2.34 16.93 10.48
C ILE A 214 -1.08 16.36 9.85
N THR A 215 -0.35 17.16 9.10
CA THR A 215 0.90 16.79 8.44
C THR A 215 1.92 17.91 8.52
N ASN A 216 3.20 17.54 8.53
CA ASN A 216 4.34 18.44 8.41
C ASN A 216 5.23 18.07 7.20
N GLY A 217 4.69 17.29 6.25
CA GLY A 217 5.43 16.86 5.06
C GLY A 217 6.34 15.64 5.30
N TYR A 218 6.25 14.97 6.45
CA TYR A 218 7.11 13.82 6.79
C TYR A 218 6.67 12.57 6.03
N LEU A 219 7.60 11.97 5.27
CA LEU A 219 7.33 10.77 4.50
C LEU A 219 7.34 9.52 5.38
N MET A 220 6.45 8.56 5.07
CA MET A 220 6.43 7.26 5.75
C MET A 220 7.76 6.51 5.55
N ARG A 221 8.34 6.58 4.37
CA ARG A 221 9.66 5.98 4.10
C ARG A 221 10.75 6.60 4.97
N ASP A 222 10.74 7.92 5.16
CA ASP A 222 11.70 8.60 6.03
C ASP A 222 11.52 8.19 7.49
N ALA A 223 10.29 7.89 7.91
CA ALA A 223 10.03 7.35 9.24
C ALA A 223 10.72 5.99 9.47
N ILE A 224 10.76 5.13 8.45
CA ILE A 224 11.50 3.86 8.53
C ILE A 224 13.00 4.12 8.65
N PHE A 225 13.57 5.03 7.85
CA PHE A 225 14.99 5.39 7.93
C PHE A 225 15.36 5.98 9.30
N ASP A 226 14.57 6.94 9.78
CA ASP A 226 14.82 7.57 11.08
C ASP A 226 14.69 6.56 12.24
N TYR A 227 13.73 5.63 12.16
CA TYR A 227 13.58 4.57 13.15
C TYR A 227 14.77 3.60 13.15
N ILE A 228 15.24 3.18 11.98
CA ILE A 228 16.45 2.36 11.88
C ILE A 228 17.67 3.10 12.47
N LYS A 229 17.83 4.37 12.15
CA LYS A 229 18.88 5.23 12.72
C LYS A 229 18.78 5.31 14.25
N LYS A 230 17.56 5.44 14.78
CA LYS A 230 17.29 5.44 16.22
C LYS A 230 17.67 4.10 16.87
N LEU A 231 17.27 2.96 16.28
CA LEU A 231 17.66 1.65 16.75
C LEU A 231 19.18 1.51 16.80
N LYS A 232 19.88 1.90 15.73
CA LYS A 232 21.34 1.86 15.65
C LYS A 232 22.00 2.73 16.74
N SER A 233 21.48 3.93 17.02
CA SER A 233 21.99 4.79 18.10
C SER A 233 21.83 4.18 19.49
N GLN A 234 20.90 3.25 19.66
CA GLN A 234 20.66 2.47 20.88
C GLN A 234 21.44 1.14 20.92
N GLY A 235 22.29 0.86 19.92
CA GLY A 235 22.98 -0.42 19.78
C GLY A 235 22.08 -1.58 19.42
N LYS A 236 20.89 -1.30 18.84
CA LYS A 236 19.89 -2.32 18.45
C LYS A 236 19.88 -2.51 16.96
N ASN A 237 19.56 -3.72 16.54
CA ASN A 237 19.33 -4.08 15.16
C ASN A 237 17.82 -4.06 14.84
N ILE A 238 17.50 -4.22 13.55
CA ILE A 238 16.12 -4.37 13.07
C ILE A 238 15.64 -5.75 13.49
N SER A 239 14.58 -5.78 14.29
CA SER A 239 13.95 -7.01 14.75
C SER A 239 12.48 -6.75 15.09
N ALA A 240 11.64 -7.73 14.91
CA ALA A 240 10.24 -7.70 15.35
C ALA A 240 9.75 -9.12 15.61
N LYS A 241 8.75 -9.25 16.46
CA LYS A 241 8.12 -10.53 16.81
C LYS A 241 6.61 -10.44 16.62
N ILE A 242 5.95 -11.57 16.61
CA ILE A 242 4.49 -11.66 16.72
C ILE A 242 4.13 -11.40 18.18
N GLU A 243 3.21 -10.48 18.39
CA GLU A 243 2.77 -10.01 19.72
C GLU A 243 1.28 -10.22 19.97
N ASN A 244 0.59 -10.90 19.04
CA ASN A 244 -0.85 -11.11 19.05
C ASN A 244 -1.64 -9.78 19.00
N ARG A 245 -1.12 -8.81 18.25
CA ARG A 245 -1.79 -7.53 18.05
C ARG A 245 -3.10 -7.70 17.27
N VAL A 246 -3.10 -8.59 16.29
CA VAL A 246 -4.28 -8.98 15.51
C VAL A 246 -4.33 -10.49 15.42
N THR A 247 -5.41 -11.08 15.94
CA THR A 247 -5.64 -12.53 15.92
C THR A 247 -7.01 -12.86 15.38
N ASN A 248 -7.23 -14.10 14.93
CA ASN A 248 -8.58 -14.59 14.68
C ASN A 248 -9.22 -15.02 16.01
N ALA A 249 -10.49 -14.66 16.23
CA ALA A 249 -11.27 -15.21 17.32
C ALA A 249 -11.68 -16.66 16.98
N GLU A 250 -11.75 -17.50 17.98
CA GLU A 250 -12.28 -18.85 17.87
C GLU A 250 -13.80 -18.85 17.63
#